data_60ffe5f61fc67b3efb4835aa971d126f
#
_entry.id   60ffe5f61fc67b3efb4835aa971d126f
#
_cell.length_a   1.000
_cell.length_b   1.000
_cell.length_c   1.000
_cell.angle_alpha   90.00
_cell.angle_beta   90.00
_cell.angle_gamma   90.00
#
_symmetry.space_group_name_H-M   'P 1'
#
loop_
_entity.id
_entity.type
_entity.pdbx_description
1 polymer ?
#
loop_
_entity_poly.entity_id
_entity_poly.type
_entity_poly.pdbx_seq_one_letter_code
_entity_poly.pdbx_strand_id
1 'polypeptide(L)'
;MEIFSQIWNSIIIEPMINSLVLLYGISYKNFGLAIVLFTILIRGLLMPLTVKQSKQMKGMSALSPKIKAIQLKYEGNKQKQSQETMKLYKDNGVSPLGCLGPMFIQMPIWIGLYQAILQTVPTTPENLVSLGSHLYGWLPIVNEVIPLDSSFLWLNLADPDPLPILPILVGASMFIMQKMTAMPAVDEKQASTNRMMLWMMPLMFGFFSMQFPSGLALYWVVSNIVGVFIQGFITGWDPLINIFKRDNKINVGDPIAAVASTGSPELSTEEIDVNELDNNDGQDSGRRNRDRSKRTKRKSRRSRNRHN
;
A
#
# COMPACT_ATOMS: atom_id res chain seq x y z
N MET A 1 -6.56 -12.28 26.10
CA MET A 1 -5.32 -12.04 25.29
C MET A 1 -4.71 -13.33 24.76
N GLU A 2 -4.83 -14.44 25.49
CA GLU A 2 -4.27 -15.75 25.07
C GLU A 2 -4.83 -16.28 23.75
N ILE A 3 -6.16 -16.18 23.51
CA ILE A 3 -6.78 -16.64 22.27
C ILE A 3 -6.23 -15.89 21.05
N PHE A 4 -6.01 -14.57 21.16
CA PHE A 4 -5.45 -13.78 20.07
C PHE A 4 -4.00 -14.19 19.75
N SER A 5 -3.18 -14.41 20.79
CA SER A 5 -1.79 -14.85 20.60
C SER A 5 -1.71 -16.27 20.02
N GLN A 6 -2.59 -17.18 20.40
CA GLN A 6 -2.66 -18.51 19.82
C GLN A 6 -3.03 -18.47 18.34
N ILE A 7 -4.07 -17.70 17.98
CA ILE A 7 -4.48 -17.51 16.58
C ILE A 7 -3.34 -16.89 15.75
N TRP A 8 -2.67 -15.87 16.30
CA TRP A 8 -1.54 -15.20 15.65
C TRP A 8 -0.38 -16.17 15.41
N ASN A 9 -0.02 -16.96 16.41
CA ASN A 9 1.05 -17.95 16.30
C ASN A 9 0.70 -19.01 15.26
N SER A 10 -0.47 -19.63 15.36
CA SER A 10 -0.84 -20.75 14.48
C SER A 10 -1.08 -20.34 13.02
N ILE A 11 -1.60 -19.11 12.78
CA ILE A 11 -1.93 -18.68 11.41
C ILE A 11 -0.78 -17.95 10.73
N ILE A 12 0.08 -17.26 11.49
CA ILE A 12 1.12 -16.40 10.91
C ILE A 12 2.51 -16.91 11.27
N ILE A 13 2.83 -17.06 12.55
CA ILE A 13 4.21 -17.33 12.99
C ILE A 13 4.66 -18.73 12.61
N GLU A 14 3.90 -19.77 12.96
CA GLU A 14 4.27 -21.15 12.66
C GLU A 14 4.40 -21.42 11.16
N PRO A 15 3.47 -21.00 10.27
CA PRO A 15 3.66 -21.16 8.84
C PRO A 15 4.89 -20.43 8.30
N MET A 16 5.21 -19.23 8.85
CA MET A 16 6.39 -18.47 8.45
C MET A 16 7.68 -19.17 8.88
N ILE A 17 7.78 -19.62 10.13
CA ILE A 17 8.94 -20.35 10.65
C ILE A 17 9.16 -21.61 9.81
N ASN A 18 8.13 -22.45 9.66
CA ASN A 18 8.24 -23.71 8.94
C ASN A 18 8.59 -23.50 7.45
N SER A 19 8.04 -22.44 6.82
CA SER A 19 8.40 -22.08 5.45
C SER A 19 9.87 -21.64 5.34
N LEU A 20 10.36 -20.80 6.28
CA LEU A 20 11.76 -20.37 6.30
C LEU A 20 12.71 -21.53 6.52
N VAL A 21 12.42 -22.43 7.47
CA VAL A 21 13.24 -23.60 7.77
C VAL A 21 13.24 -24.59 6.59
N LEU A 22 12.08 -24.81 5.96
CA LEU A 22 11.98 -25.61 4.74
C LEU A 22 12.83 -25.02 3.62
N LEU A 23 12.69 -23.72 3.37
CA LEU A 23 13.45 -23.01 2.34
C LEU A 23 14.95 -23.02 2.65
N TYR A 24 15.34 -22.92 3.92
CA TYR A 24 16.72 -23.06 4.35
C TYR A 24 17.29 -24.45 3.99
N GLY A 25 16.52 -25.50 4.24
CA GLY A 25 16.93 -26.86 3.89
C GLY A 25 17.22 -27.06 2.39
N ILE A 26 16.40 -26.46 1.52
CA ILE A 26 16.58 -26.52 0.05
C ILE A 26 17.55 -25.47 -0.49
N SER A 27 17.89 -24.42 0.27
CA SER A 27 18.79 -23.33 -0.13
C SER A 27 20.24 -23.58 0.28
N TYR A 28 20.71 -24.82 0.22
CA TYR A 28 22.09 -25.17 0.60
C TYR A 28 22.48 -24.74 2.01
N LYS A 29 21.52 -24.77 2.94
CA LYS A 29 21.69 -24.26 4.32
C LYS A 29 22.14 -22.80 4.39
N ASN A 30 21.60 -21.96 3.51
CA ASN A 30 21.86 -20.53 3.48
C ASN A 30 20.59 -19.76 3.86
N PHE A 31 20.60 -19.13 5.05
CA PHE A 31 19.41 -18.46 5.59
C PHE A 31 19.05 -17.19 4.81
N GLY A 32 20.04 -16.47 4.27
CA GLY A 32 19.78 -15.31 3.42
C GLY A 32 19.05 -15.67 2.14
N LEU A 33 19.46 -16.78 1.48
CA LEU A 33 18.75 -17.31 0.31
C LEU A 33 17.34 -17.77 0.67
N ALA A 34 17.15 -18.37 1.85
CA ALA A 34 15.82 -18.76 2.33
C ALA A 34 14.91 -17.53 2.48
N ILE A 35 15.39 -16.42 3.03
CA ILE A 35 14.63 -15.15 3.13
C ILE A 35 14.31 -14.60 1.74
N VAL A 36 15.26 -14.63 0.80
CA VAL A 36 15.02 -14.18 -0.58
C VAL A 36 13.93 -15.00 -1.25
N LEU A 37 14.02 -16.33 -1.20
CA LEU A 37 13.03 -17.23 -1.78
C LEU A 37 11.66 -17.09 -1.11
N PHE A 38 11.63 -16.99 0.21
CA PHE A 38 10.43 -16.71 0.98
C PHE A 38 9.76 -15.40 0.54
N THR A 39 10.55 -14.35 0.35
CA THR A 39 10.05 -13.05 -0.11
C THR A 39 9.43 -13.14 -1.49
N ILE A 40 10.10 -13.84 -2.42
CA ILE A 40 9.60 -14.06 -3.79
C ILE A 40 8.29 -14.86 -3.75
N LEU A 41 8.22 -15.90 -2.92
CA LEU A 41 7.03 -16.73 -2.75
C LEU A 41 5.85 -15.92 -2.22
N ILE A 42 6.04 -15.18 -1.14
CA ILE A 42 4.99 -14.32 -0.56
C ILE A 42 4.54 -13.24 -1.56
N ARG A 43 5.47 -12.58 -2.25
CA ARG A 43 5.15 -11.58 -3.28
C ARG A 43 4.41 -12.20 -4.47
N GLY A 44 4.78 -13.41 -4.87
CA GLY A 44 4.08 -14.16 -5.90
C GLY A 44 2.64 -14.51 -5.50
N LEU A 45 2.45 -15.00 -4.26
CA LEU A 45 1.13 -15.30 -3.71
C LEU A 45 0.24 -14.05 -3.62
N LEU A 46 0.82 -12.91 -3.24
CA LEU A 46 0.11 -11.62 -3.15
C LEU A 46 0.02 -10.87 -4.49
N MET A 47 0.61 -11.39 -5.56
CA MET A 47 0.62 -10.74 -6.88
C MET A 47 -0.77 -10.37 -7.39
N PRO A 48 -1.80 -11.26 -7.39
CA PRO A 48 -3.12 -10.93 -7.89
C PRO A 48 -3.76 -9.76 -7.13
N LEU A 49 -3.51 -9.69 -5.83
CA LEU A 49 -3.98 -8.61 -4.98
C LEU A 49 -3.24 -7.29 -5.28
N THR A 50 -1.91 -7.35 -5.43
CA THR A 50 -1.07 -6.20 -5.80
C THR A 50 -1.49 -5.62 -7.17
N VAL A 51 -1.78 -6.48 -8.15
CA VAL A 51 -2.28 -6.08 -9.47
C VAL A 51 -3.62 -5.35 -9.35
N LYS A 52 -4.55 -5.88 -8.56
CA LYS A 52 -5.86 -5.24 -8.32
C LYS A 52 -5.71 -3.87 -7.67
N GLN A 53 -4.85 -3.75 -6.66
CA GLN A 53 -4.56 -2.49 -5.98
C GLN A 53 -3.92 -1.46 -6.93
N SER A 54 -2.92 -1.88 -7.72
CA SER A 54 -2.26 -0.99 -8.71
C SER A 54 -3.23 -0.49 -9.78
N LYS A 55 -4.17 -1.35 -10.23
CA LYS A 55 -5.23 -0.92 -11.15
C LYS A 55 -6.16 0.12 -10.53
N GLN A 56 -6.53 -0.03 -9.25
CA GLN A 56 -7.33 0.96 -8.53
C GLN A 56 -6.58 2.30 -8.39
N MET A 57 -5.28 2.26 -8.07
CA MET A 57 -4.45 3.46 -8.01
C MET A 57 -4.35 4.17 -9.36
N LYS A 58 -4.21 3.43 -10.48
CA LYS A 58 -4.29 3.99 -11.84
C LYS A 58 -5.63 4.66 -12.09
N GLY A 59 -6.75 4.03 -11.71
CA GLY A 59 -8.08 4.61 -11.83
C GLY A 59 -8.21 5.93 -11.06
N MET A 60 -7.70 5.99 -9.82
CA MET A 60 -7.66 7.23 -9.05
C MET A 60 -6.80 8.31 -9.72
N SER A 61 -5.64 7.94 -10.23
CA SER A 61 -4.72 8.85 -10.93
C SER A 61 -5.39 9.46 -12.18
N ALA A 62 -6.15 8.67 -12.94
CA ALA A 62 -6.88 9.15 -14.11
C ALA A 62 -7.98 10.16 -13.78
N LEU A 63 -8.49 10.17 -12.54
CA LEU A 63 -9.49 11.14 -12.09
C LEU A 63 -8.88 12.47 -11.58
N SER A 64 -7.55 12.57 -11.47
CA SER A 64 -6.86 13.79 -10.99
C SER A 64 -7.32 15.08 -11.68
N PRO A 65 -7.48 15.17 -13.04
CA PRO A 65 -7.95 16.39 -13.69
C PRO A 65 -9.38 16.75 -13.30
N LYS A 66 -10.26 15.77 -13.15
CA LYS A 66 -11.66 16.01 -12.70
C LYS A 66 -11.71 16.48 -11.25
N ILE A 67 -10.85 15.95 -10.39
CA ILE A 67 -10.72 16.38 -9.00
C ILE A 67 -10.23 17.84 -8.94
N LYS A 68 -9.25 18.21 -9.78
CA LYS A 68 -8.78 19.60 -9.88
C LYS A 68 -9.90 20.55 -10.31
N ALA A 69 -10.74 20.15 -11.26
CA ALA A 69 -11.91 20.93 -11.67
C ALA A 69 -12.92 21.13 -10.51
N ILE A 70 -13.17 20.08 -9.72
CA ILE A 70 -14.02 20.16 -8.51
C ILE A 70 -13.42 21.12 -7.48
N GLN A 71 -12.11 21.05 -7.25
CA GLN A 71 -11.42 21.96 -6.31
C GLN A 71 -11.53 23.42 -6.72
N LEU A 72 -11.39 23.73 -8.01
CA LEU A 72 -11.56 25.07 -8.54
C LEU A 72 -13.02 25.54 -8.48
N LYS A 73 -13.98 24.65 -8.86
CA LYS A 73 -15.42 25.00 -8.84
C LYS A 73 -15.95 25.32 -7.44
N TYR A 74 -15.44 24.62 -6.42
CA TYR A 74 -15.89 24.78 -5.03
C TYR A 74 -14.79 25.40 -4.14
N GLU A 75 -14.02 26.35 -4.68
CA GLU A 75 -12.99 27.06 -3.94
C GLU A 75 -13.59 27.76 -2.71
N GLY A 76 -12.96 27.56 -1.55
CA GLY A 76 -13.47 28.05 -0.26
C GLY A 76 -14.45 27.12 0.46
N ASN A 77 -15.05 26.13 -0.19
CA ASN A 77 -15.98 25.18 0.44
C ASN A 77 -15.44 23.76 0.49
N LYS A 78 -14.56 23.46 1.46
CA LYS A 78 -13.92 22.15 1.63
C LYS A 78 -14.91 21.01 1.81
N GLN A 79 -16.07 21.26 2.41
CA GLN A 79 -17.08 20.24 2.63
C GLN A 79 -17.73 19.79 1.31
N LYS A 80 -18.07 20.74 0.43
CA LYS A 80 -18.58 20.42 -0.91
C LYS A 80 -17.50 19.75 -1.77
N GLN A 81 -16.27 20.25 -1.75
CA GLN A 81 -15.15 19.59 -2.44
C GLN A 81 -15.01 18.11 -2.06
N SER A 82 -15.06 17.81 -0.74
CA SER A 82 -14.96 16.42 -0.26
C SER A 82 -16.15 15.57 -0.69
N GLN A 83 -17.37 16.13 -0.64
CA GLN A 83 -18.59 15.40 -1.04
C GLN A 83 -18.58 15.09 -2.54
N GLU A 84 -18.26 16.05 -3.38
CA GLU A 84 -18.22 15.87 -4.84
C GLU A 84 -17.07 14.97 -5.27
N THR A 85 -15.91 15.06 -4.62
CA THR A 85 -14.80 14.15 -4.86
C THR A 85 -15.15 12.70 -4.48
N MET A 86 -15.85 12.51 -3.35
CA MET A 86 -16.30 11.19 -2.93
C MET A 86 -17.37 10.62 -3.90
N LYS A 87 -18.27 11.48 -4.40
CA LYS A 87 -19.26 11.12 -5.43
C LYS A 87 -18.55 10.72 -6.72
N LEU A 88 -17.58 11.51 -7.19
CA LEU A 88 -16.77 11.21 -8.37
C LEU A 88 -16.08 9.83 -8.26
N TYR A 89 -15.50 9.48 -7.11
CA TYR A 89 -14.90 8.18 -6.88
C TYR A 89 -15.93 7.05 -6.95
N LYS A 90 -17.10 7.22 -6.33
CA LYS A 90 -18.19 6.23 -6.37
C LYS A 90 -18.71 6.01 -7.77
N ASP A 91 -18.95 7.09 -8.53
CA ASP A 91 -19.50 7.02 -9.89
C ASP A 91 -18.53 6.34 -10.87
N ASN A 92 -17.22 6.41 -10.62
CA ASN A 92 -16.19 5.74 -11.40
C ASN A 92 -15.76 4.37 -10.81
N GLY A 93 -16.43 3.88 -9.78
CA GLY A 93 -16.14 2.57 -9.18
C GLY A 93 -14.79 2.47 -8.49
N VAL A 94 -14.19 3.60 -8.09
CA VAL A 94 -12.87 3.67 -7.47
C VAL A 94 -13.03 3.91 -5.97
N SER A 95 -12.35 3.08 -5.16
CA SER A 95 -12.40 3.23 -3.69
C SER A 95 -11.17 3.96 -3.17
N PRO A 96 -11.31 5.07 -2.43
CA PRO A 96 -10.18 5.75 -1.81
C PRO A 96 -9.49 4.91 -0.72
N LEU A 97 -10.20 3.95 -0.12
CA LEU A 97 -9.64 2.99 0.84
C LEU A 97 -8.74 1.95 0.17
N GLY A 98 -8.85 1.77 -1.15
CA GLY A 98 -8.03 0.82 -1.91
C GLY A 98 -6.53 1.14 -1.86
N CYS A 99 -6.15 2.39 -1.65
CA CYS A 99 -4.74 2.77 -1.50
C CYS A 99 -4.14 2.37 -0.15
N LEU A 100 -4.95 2.16 0.90
CA LEU A 100 -4.49 1.69 2.21
C LEU A 100 -4.36 0.15 2.28
N GLY A 101 -4.95 -0.55 1.31
CA GLY A 101 -4.92 -2.02 1.26
C GLY A 101 -3.53 -2.63 1.39
N PRO A 102 -2.50 -2.15 0.66
CA PRO A 102 -1.12 -2.64 0.80
C PRO A 102 -0.59 -2.55 2.22
N MET A 103 -0.88 -1.46 2.93
CA MET A 103 -0.41 -1.23 4.29
C MET A 103 -0.99 -2.23 5.28
N PHE A 104 -2.31 -2.51 5.19
CA PHE A 104 -2.97 -3.46 6.09
C PHE A 104 -2.47 -4.90 5.91
N ILE A 105 -2.09 -5.29 4.69
CA ILE A 105 -1.56 -6.63 4.41
C ILE A 105 -0.07 -6.71 4.77
N GLN A 106 0.66 -5.64 4.52
CA GLN A 106 2.10 -5.58 4.77
C GLN A 106 2.44 -5.63 6.27
N MET A 107 1.62 -5.01 7.14
CA MET A 107 1.90 -4.96 8.58
C MET A 107 1.95 -6.35 9.25
N PRO A 108 0.96 -7.25 9.07
CA PRO A 108 1.04 -8.60 9.61
C PRO A 108 2.25 -9.38 9.08
N ILE A 109 2.58 -9.23 7.79
CA ILE A 109 3.73 -9.91 7.19
C ILE A 109 5.03 -9.43 7.83
N TRP A 110 5.17 -8.12 8.00
CA TRP A 110 6.36 -7.53 8.60
C TRP A 110 6.55 -7.95 10.07
N ILE A 111 5.49 -7.84 10.88
CA ILE A 111 5.53 -8.22 12.30
C ILE A 111 5.77 -9.73 12.42
N GLY A 112 5.08 -10.53 11.62
CA GLY A 112 5.23 -11.99 11.63
C GLY A 112 6.64 -12.42 11.22
N LEU A 113 7.20 -11.83 10.17
CA LEU A 113 8.55 -12.13 9.71
C LEU A 113 9.62 -11.71 10.72
N TYR A 114 9.45 -10.54 11.35
CA TYR A 114 10.33 -10.10 12.43
C TYR A 114 10.37 -11.12 13.57
N GLN A 115 9.20 -11.54 14.04
CA GLN A 115 9.09 -12.55 15.10
C GLN A 115 9.62 -13.91 14.62
N ALA A 116 9.34 -14.31 13.39
CA ALA A 116 9.84 -15.56 12.83
C ALA A 116 11.37 -15.59 12.73
N ILE A 117 12.02 -14.51 12.30
CA ILE A 117 13.49 -14.43 12.24
C ILE A 117 14.10 -14.54 13.64
N LEU A 118 13.58 -13.81 14.62
CA LEU A 118 14.06 -13.87 16.00
C LEU A 118 13.91 -15.25 16.63
N GLN A 119 12.88 -16.01 16.26
CA GLN A 119 12.62 -17.35 16.77
C GLN A 119 13.38 -18.43 15.98
N THR A 120 13.60 -18.21 14.68
CA THR A 120 14.25 -19.19 13.81
C THR A 120 15.76 -19.24 13.99
N VAL A 121 16.39 -18.11 14.34
CA VAL A 121 17.84 -18.03 14.63
C VAL A 121 18.05 -17.91 16.14
N PRO A 122 18.14 -19.06 16.82
CA PRO A 122 18.27 -19.05 18.27
C PRO A 122 19.67 -18.57 18.70
N THR A 123 19.69 -17.52 19.50
CA THR A 123 20.92 -16.99 20.13
C THR A 123 21.19 -17.65 21.47
N THR A 124 20.19 -18.34 22.06
CA THR A 124 20.28 -19.03 23.34
C THR A 124 19.73 -20.46 23.26
N PRO A 125 20.17 -21.38 24.12
CA PRO A 125 19.65 -22.76 24.18
C PRO A 125 18.12 -22.82 24.41
N GLU A 126 17.58 -21.89 25.16
CA GLU A 126 16.14 -21.81 25.46
C GLU A 126 15.33 -21.49 24.18
N ASN A 127 15.88 -20.64 23.31
CA ASN A 127 15.25 -20.33 22.03
C ASN A 127 15.23 -21.53 21.07
N LEU A 128 16.22 -22.45 21.16
CA LEU A 128 16.22 -23.72 20.43
C LEU A 128 15.04 -24.62 20.85
N VAL A 129 14.78 -24.72 22.13
CA VAL A 129 13.65 -25.51 22.65
C VAL A 129 12.32 -24.88 22.21
N SER A 130 12.22 -23.54 22.28
CA SER A 130 11.06 -22.80 21.81
C SER A 130 10.84 -22.99 20.31
N LEU A 131 11.89 -22.94 19.50
CA LEU A 131 11.81 -23.21 18.05
C LEU A 131 11.22 -24.61 17.79
N GLY A 132 11.70 -25.62 18.52
CA GLY A 132 11.19 -26.99 18.38
C GLY A 132 9.69 -27.13 18.58
N SER A 133 9.09 -26.32 19.47
CA SER A 133 7.64 -26.35 19.73
C SER A 133 6.80 -25.71 18.60
N HIS A 134 7.38 -24.89 17.73
CA HIS A 134 6.72 -24.25 16.61
C HIS A 134 6.89 -24.99 15.28
N LEU A 135 7.68 -26.08 15.28
CA LEU A 135 7.96 -26.86 14.08
C LEU A 135 6.89 -27.92 13.83
N TYR A 136 6.54 -28.10 12.58
CA TYR A 136 5.60 -29.13 12.17
C TYR A 136 6.24 -30.51 12.21
N GLY A 137 5.84 -31.37 13.15
CA GLY A 137 6.40 -32.71 13.34
C GLY A 137 6.24 -33.66 12.14
N TRP A 138 5.35 -33.32 11.19
CA TRP A 138 5.15 -34.09 9.96
C TRP A 138 6.16 -33.73 8.85
N LEU A 139 7.02 -32.72 9.05
CA LEU A 139 8.05 -32.30 8.10
C LEU A 139 9.44 -32.77 8.57
N PRO A 140 9.95 -33.93 8.13
CA PRO A 140 11.21 -34.50 8.62
C PRO A 140 12.40 -33.56 8.39
N ILE A 141 12.46 -32.92 7.22
CA ILE A 141 13.56 -32.03 6.82
C ILE A 141 13.76 -30.85 7.79
N VAL A 142 12.69 -30.42 8.47
CA VAL A 142 12.72 -29.29 9.39
C VAL A 142 13.54 -29.62 10.65
N ASN A 143 13.48 -30.88 11.11
CA ASN A 143 14.20 -31.33 12.30
C ASN A 143 15.69 -31.59 12.04
N GLU A 144 16.07 -31.86 10.77
CA GLU A 144 17.45 -32.20 10.39
C GLU A 144 18.35 -30.97 10.15
N VAL A 145 17.77 -29.78 9.98
CA VAL A 145 18.52 -28.58 9.60
C VAL A 145 18.78 -27.62 10.76
N ILE A 146 18.38 -27.98 11.98
CA ILE A 146 18.62 -27.21 13.19
C ILE A 146 19.96 -27.63 13.82
N PRO A 147 20.78 -26.68 14.34
CA PRO A 147 20.63 -25.22 14.35
C PRO A 147 20.88 -24.58 12.99
N LEU A 148 20.19 -23.44 12.74
CA LEU A 148 20.34 -22.69 11.49
C LEU A 148 21.56 -21.76 11.57
N ASP A 149 22.32 -21.70 10.47
CA ASP A 149 23.38 -20.71 10.29
C ASP A 149 22.79 -19.38 9.81
N SER A 150 22.94 -18.33 10.63
CA SER A 150 22.45 -16.98 10.33
C SER A 150 23.41 -16.18 9.45
N SER A 151 24.56 -16.71 9.09
CA SER A 151 25.56 -16.00 8.29
C SER A 151 25.11 -15.85 6.82
N PHE A 152 25.21 -14.64 6.29
CA PHE A 152 24.95 -14.35 4.89
C PHE A 152 25.82 -13.20 4.41
N LEU A 153 26.76 -13.46 3.50
CA LEU A 153 27.77 -12.49 3.04
C LEU A 153 28.59 -11.96 4.23
N TRP A 154 28.40 -10.68 4.58
CA TRP A 154 29.02 -10.04 5.75
C TRP A 154 28.07 -9.89 6.93
N LEU A 155 26.82 -10.36 6.79
CA LEU A 155 25.72 -10.14 7.72
C LEU A 155 25.57 -11.34 8.65
N ASN A 156 25.27 -11.06 9.92
CA ASN A 156 24.54 -11.96 10.78
C ASN A 156 23.05 -11.57 10.72
N LEU A 157 22.21 -12.41 10.14
CA LEU A 157 20.82 -12.07 9.85
C LEU A 157 19.95 -11.91 11.11
N ALA A 158 20.43 -12.37 12.27
CA ALA A 158 19.78 -12.17 13.55
C ALA A 158 20.09 -10.80 14.17
N ASP A 159 21.22 -10.18 13.80
CA ASP A 159 21.72 -8.93 14.34
C ASP A 159 21.55 -7.77 13.33
N PRO A 160 21.57 -6.52 13.77
CA PRO A 160 21.64 -5.37 12.89
C PRO A 160 22.91 -5.39 12.02
N ASP A 161 22.84 -4.79 10.82
CA ASP A 161 23.99 -4.69 9.92
C ASP A 161 25.12 -3.87 10.57
N PRO A 162 26.33 -4.45 10.72
CA PRO A 162 27.49 -3.74 11.27
C PRO A 162 27.99 -2.61 10.32
N LEU A 163 27.63 -2.70 9.04
CA LEU A 163 27.95 -1.70 8.03
C LEU A 163 26.65 -1.01 7.58
N PRO A 164 26.66 0.30 7.27
CA PRO A 164 25.45 1.00 6.82
C PRO A 164 25.01 0.65 5.39
N ILE A 165 25.51 -0.44 4.82
CA ILE A 165 25.27 -0.83 3.43
C ILE A 165 23.81 -1.25 3.25
N LEU A 166 23.32 -2.15 4.09
CA LEU A 166 21.95 -2.65 3.99
C LEU A 166 20.92 -1.55 4.30
N PRO A 167 21.07 -0.70 5.33
CA PRO A 167 20.23 0.48 5.54
C PRO A 167 20.15 1.43 4.33
N ILE A 168 21.29 1.67 3.65
CA ILE A 168 21.30 2.48 2.43
C ILE A 168 20.52 1.80 1.31
N LEU A 169 20.68 0.48 1.14
CA LEU A 169 19.92 -0.30 0.15
C LEU A 169 18.42 -0.30 0.47
N VAL A 170 18.01 -0.38 1.74
CA VAL A 170 16.62 -0.24 2.16
C VAL A 170 16.07 1.12 1.73
N GLY A 171 16.75 2.21 2.05
CA GLY A 171 16.34 3.56 1.66
C GLY A 171 16.26 3.73 0.14
N ALA A 172 17.29 3.29 -0.58
CA ALA A 172 17.36 3.40 -2.04
C ALA A 172 16.25 2.58 -2.74
N SER A 173 16.08 1.30 -2.35
CA SER A 173 15.04 0.44 -2.92
C SER A 173 13.64 0.96 -2.63
N MET A 174 13.41 1.50 -1.43
CA MET A 174 12.14 2.10 -1.05
C MET A 174 11.86 3.39 -1.82
N PHE A 175 12.86 4.24 -2.03
CA PHE A 175 12.75 5.44 -2.86
C PHE A 175 12.32 5.09 -4.29
N ILE A 176 12.96 4.08 -4.89
CA ILE A 176 12.62 3.62 -6.24
C ILE A 176 11.17 3.10 -6.28
N MET A 177 10.79 2.27 -5.31
CA MET A 177 9.43 1.73 -5.23
C MET A 177 8.38 2.84 -5.05
N GLN A 178 8.64 3.83 -4.20
CA GLN A 178 7.73 4.98 -4.03
C GLN A 178 7.61 5.82 -5.30
N LYS A 179 8.70 6.03 -6.03
CA LYS A 179 8.67 6.76 -7.31
C LYS A 179 7.81 6.02 -8.34
N MET A 180 7.85 4.67 -8.35
CA MET A 180 7.01 3.84 -9.23
C MET A 180 5.52 3.90 -8.89
N THR A 181 5.19 4.13 -7.63
CA THR A 181 3.81 4.14 -7.13
C THR A 181 3.26 5.54 -6.88
N ALA A 182 4.08 6.59 -7.07
CA ALA A 182 3.66 7.96 -6.84
C ALA A 182 2.48 8.36 -7.73
N MET A 183 1.44 8.93 -7.12
CA MET A 183 0.30 9.50 -7.85
C MET A 183 0.57 10.95 -8.22
N PRO A 184 0.08 11.42 -9.39
CA PRO A 184 0.16 12.83 -9.76
C PRO A 184 -0.57 13.68 -8.73
N ALA A 185 0.05 14.79 -8.34
CA ALA A 185 -0.53 15.74 -7.40
C ALA A 185 -1.63 16.56 -8.09
N VAL A 186 -2.73 16.78 -7.38
CA VAL A 186 -3.87 17.55 -7.86
C VAL A 186 -3.66 19.05 -7.58
N ASP A 187 -2.99 19.38 -6.46
CA ASP A 187 -2.68 20.73 -6.04
C ASP A 187 -1.24 20.88 -5.53
N GLU A 188 -0.76 22.11 -5.34
CA GLU A 188 0.60 22.40 -4.88
C GLU A 188 0.88 21.84 -3.47
N LYS A 189 -0.12 21.83 -2.59
CA LYS A 189 0.00 21.30 -1.24
C LYS A 189 0.23 19.78 -1.28
N GLN A 190 -0.53 19.08 -2.12
CA GLN A 190 -0.35 17.65 -2.33
C GLN A 190 0.99 17.34 -2.99
N ALA A 191 1.43 18.19 -3.96
CA ALA A 191 2.74 18.05 -4.59
C ALA A 191 3.88 18.18 -3.57
N SER A 192 3.80 19.17 -2.68
CA SER A 192 4.74 19.38 -1.59
C SER A 192 4.75 18.18 -0.61
N THR A 193 3.58 17.71 -0.20
CA THR A 193 3.44 16.53 0.68
C THR A 193 4.00 15.27 0.02
N ASN A 194 3.69 15.02 -1.25
CA ASN A 194 4.20 13.88 -2.01
C ASN A 194 5.73 13.94 -2.11
N ARG A 195 6.30 15.13 -2.37
CA ARG A 195 7.74 15.33 -2.45
C ARG A 195 8.42 15.09 -1.10
N MET A 196 7.84 15.62 -0.01
CA MET A 196 8.34 15.38 1.34
C MET A 196 8.30 13.88 1.67
N MET A 197 7.19 13.20 1.39
CA MET A 197 7.01 11.78 1.65
C MET A 197 7.99 10.93 0.83
N LEU A 198 8.25 11.31 -0.43
CA LEU A 198 9.19 10.61 -1.32
C LEU A 198 10.62 10.59 -0.77
N TRP A 199 11.05 11.62 -0.05
CA TRP A 199 12.40 11.72 0.51
C TRP A 199 12.47 11.31 1.98
N MET A 200 11.55 11.80 2.82
CA MET A 200 11.58 11.52 4.25
C MET A 200 11.35 10.07 4.60
N MET A 201 10.39 9.42 3.92
CA MET A 201 10.00 8.05 4.26
C MET A 201 11.13 7.05 4.00
N PRO A 202 11.82 7.04 2.83
CA PRO A 202 12.97 6.16 2.61
C PRO A 202 14.15 6.44 3.55
N LEU A 203 14.43 7.70 3.85
CA LEU A 203 15.48 8.06 4.81
C LEU A 203 15.16 7.57 6.22
N MET A 204 13.91 7.76 6.66
CA MET A 204 13.45 7.28 7.96
C MET A 204 13.53 5.75 8.04
N PHE A 205 13.04 5.03 7.04
CA PHE A 205 13.10 3.56 7.04
C PHE A 205 14.52 3.03 6.92
N GLY A 206 15.40 3.68 6.15
CA GLY A 206 16.83 3.37 6.11
C GLY A 206 17.46 3.51 7.50
N PHE A 207 17.17 4.62 8.20
CA PHE A 207 17.65 4.82 9.57
C PHE A 207 17.08 3.80 10.56
N PHE A 208 15.77 3.53 10.50
CA PHE A 208 15.16 2.53 11.37
C PHE A 208 15.73 1.13 11.14
N SER A 209 16.09 0.78 9.91
CA SER A 209 16.64 -0.54 9.60
C SER A 209 17.95 -0.84 10.31
N MET A 210 18.68 0.19 10.80
CA MET A 210 19.86 0.03 11.63
C MET A 210 19.57 -0.59 13.02
N GLN A 211 18.31 -0.57 13.45
CA GLN A 211 17.92 -1.08 14.77
C GLN A 211 17.29 -2.48 14.70
N PHE A 212 17.01 -2.95 13.48
CA PHE A 212 16.38 -4.24 13.25
C PHE A 212 17.37 -5.29 12.76
N PRO A 213 17.07 -6.58 12.96
CA PRO A 213 17.87 -7.67 12.40
C PRO A 213 18.05 -7.50 10.89
N SER A 214 19.26 -7.74 10.41
CA SER A 214 19.61 -7.57 9.00
C SER A 214 18.82 -8.51 8.07
N GLY A 215 18.32 -9.64 8.58
CA GLY A 215 17.38 -10.48 7.85
C GLY A 215 16.07 -9.79 7.48
N LEU A 216 15.54 -8.93 8.36
CA LEU A 216 14.35 -8.12 8.06
C LEU A 216 14.66 -7.01 7.06
N ALA A 217 15.82 -6.37 7.18
CA ALA A 217 16.27 -5.36 6.22
C ALA A 217 16.50 -5.98 4.82
N LEU A 218 17.06 -7.19 4.75
CA LEU A 218 17.19 -7.96 3.53
C LEU A 218 15.82 -8.24 2.89
N TYR A 219 14.84 -8.68 3.68
CA TYR A 219 13.48 -8.85 3.22
C TYR A 219 12.93 -7.56 2.60
N TRP A 220 13.12 -6.38 3.23
CA TRP A 220 12.64 -5.11 2.69
C TRP A 220 13.27 -4.78 1.34
N VAL A 221 14.58 -4.93 1.20
CA VAL A 221 15.29 -4.69 -0.06
C VAL A 221 14.73 -5.59 -1.17
N VAL A 222 14.70 -6.90 -0.93
CA VAL A 222 14.20 -7.89 -1.91
C VAL A 222 12.74 -7.65 -2.24
N SER A 223 11.92 -7.39 -1.21
CA SER A 223 10.49 -7.10 -1.35
C SER A 223 10.22 -5.85 -2.20
N ASN A 224 11.03 -4.78 -2.03
CA ASN A 224 10.94 -3.58 -2.85
C ASN A 224 11.40 -3.84 -4.29
N ILE A 225 12.49 -4.57 -4.49
CA ILE A 225 12.98 -4.94 -5.83
C ILE A 225 11.91 -5.73 -6.58
N VAL A 226 11.38 -6.79 -5.98
CA VAL A 226 10.28 -7.58 -6.59
C VAL A 226 9.06 -6.70 -6.85
N GLY A 227 8.72 -5.81 -5.91
CA GLY A 227 7.64 -4.84 -6.07
C GLY A 227 7.84 -3.91 -7.26
N VAL A 228 9.05 -3.38 -7.45
CA VAL A 228 9.43 -2.53 -8.61
C VAL A 228 9.23 -3.29 -9.92
N PHE A 229 9.66 -4.55 -10.00
CA PHE A 229 9.43 -5.38 -11.18
C PHE A 229 7.95 -5.58 -11.46
N ILE A 230 7.16 -6.00 -10.47
CA ILE A 230 5.72 -6.18 -10.60
C ILE A 230 5.06 -4.87 -11.06
N GLN A 231 5.43 -3.75 -10.43
CA GLN A 231 4.86 -2.43 -10.76
C GLN A 231 5.26 -2.00 -12.18
N GLY A 232 6.49 -2.23 -12.60
CA GLY A 232 6.97 -1.95 -13.96
C GLY A 232 6.15 -2.66 -15.03
N PHE A 233 5.75 -3.91 -14.81
CA PHE A 233 4.86 -4.64 -15.72
C PHE A 233 3.41 -4.12 -15.72
N ILE A 234 2.94 -3.55 -14.60
CA ILE A 234 1.55 -3.08 -14.50
C ILE A 234 1.40 -1.65 -15.00
N THR A 235 2.29 -0.75 -14.58
CA THR A 235 2.19 0.70 -14.83
C THR A 235 3.12 1.20 -15.92
N GLY A 236 4.09 0.39 -16.33
CA GLY A 236 5.17 0.79 -17.24
C GLY A 236 6.42 1.23 -16.49
N TRP A 237 7.51 1.36 -17.23
CA TRP A 237 8.84 1.72 -16.71
C TRP A 237 9.14 3.23 -16.78
N ASP A 238 8.20 4.03 -17.32
CA ASP A 238 8.36 5.48 -17.50
C ASP A 238 8.76 6.23 -16.22
N PRO A 239 8.20 5.92 -15.02
CA PRO A 239 8.60 6.60 -13.80
C PRO A 239 10.07 6.40 -13.45
N LEU A 240 10.67 5.24 -13.79
CA LEU A 240 12.09 4.95 -13.60
C LEU A 240 12.96 5.66 -14.64
N ILE A 241 12.57 5.64 -15.90
CA ILE A 241 13.30 6.30 -16.99
C ILE A 241 13.38 7.79 -16.72
N ASN A 242 12.32 8.39 -16.19
CA ASN A 242 12.27 9.81 -15.83
C ASN A 242 13.08 10.18 -14.58
N ILE A 243 13.53 9.22 -13.75
CA ILE A 243 14.49 9.49 -12.66
C ILE A 243 15.83 9.98 -13.25
N PHE A 244 16.25 9.40 -14.37
CA PHE A 244 17.53 9.72 -15.03
C PHE A 244 17.41 10.89 -16.00
N LYS A 245 16.22 11.22 -16.49
CA LYS A 245 15.97 12.46 -17.21
C LYS A 245 15.78 13.56 -16.17
N ARG A 246 16.82 14.38 -15.97
CA ARG A 246 16.82 15.57 -15.11
C ARG A 246 15.55 16.36 -15.39
N ASP A 247 14.70 16.54 -14.38
CA ASP A 247 13.46 17.34 -14.44
C ASP A 247 13.82 18.79 -14.83
N ASN A 248 13.99 19.02 -16.11
CA ASN A 248 13.90 20.37 -16.67
C ASN A 248 12.41 20.68 -16.82
N LYS A 249 11.88 21.46 -15.87
CA LYS A 249 10.53 22.02 -15.77
C LYS A 249 9.46 21.03 -15.34
N ILE A 250 9.13 21.03 -14.07
CA ILE A 250 7.78 20.76 -13.61
C ILE A 250 6.92 21.91 -14.14
N ASN A 251 6.40 21.77 -15.35
CA ASN A 251 5.30 22.61 -15.82
C ASN A 251 4.05 22.14 -15.06
N VAL A 252 3.68 22.85 -14.02
CA VAL A 252 2.40 22.76 -13.31
C VAL A 252 1.23 23.16 -14.24
N GLY A 253 1.48 23.33 -15.54
CA GLY A 253 0.57 23.97 -16.49
C GLY A 253 -0.08 23.11 -17.57
N ASP A 254 0.41 21.88 -17.88
CA ASP A 254 -0.15 21.12 -19.02
C ASP A 254 -0.60 19.71 -18.62
N PRO A 255 -1.90 19.54 -18.26
CA PRO A 255 -2.48 18.20 -18.02
C PRO A 255 -2.65 17.40 -19.32
N ILE A 256 -2.51 18.02 -20.49
CA ILE A 256 -2.77 17.36 -21.79
C ILE A 256 -1.55 16.56 -22.29
N ALA A 257 -0.33 16.97 -21.94
CA ALA A 257 0.89 16.28 -22.41
C ALA A 257 1.16 14.92 -21.73
N ALA A 258 0.65 14.71 -20.53
CA ALA A 258 0.83 13.44 -19.81
C ALA A 258 -0.07 12.31 -20.33
N VAL A 259 -1.16 12.64 -21.03
CA VAL A 259 -2.10 11.67 -21.61
C VAL A 259 -1.65 11.23 -23.02
N ALA A 260 -0.89 12.07 -23.72
CA ALA A 260 -0.46 11.79 -25.08
C ALA A 260 0.76 10.84 -25.17
N SER A 261 1.51 10.64 -24.08
CA SER A 261 2.73 9.80 -24.09
C SER A 261 2.50 8.35 -23.65
N THR A 262 1.32 8.02 -23.10
CA THR A 262 0.94 6.64 -22.83
C THR A 262 -0.11 6.22 -23.87
N GLY A 263 0.33 5.47 -24.89
CA GLY A 263 -0.55 4.87 -25.89
C GLY A 263 -1.63 4.02 -25.22
N SER A 264 -2.78 4.62 -24.98
CA SER A 264 -4.02 3.97 -24.58
C SER A 264 -5.09 4.32 -25.61
N PRO A 265 -6.02 3.42 -25.90
CA PRO A 265 -6.97 3.59 -26.99
C PRO A 265 -7.80 4.85 -26.83
N GLU A 266 -8.08 5.48 -27.95
CA GLU A 266 -8.88 6.68 -28.12
C GLU A 266 -10.16 6.65 -27.27
N LEU A 267 -10.17 7.45 -26.20
CA LEU A 267 -11.41 7.92 -25.63
C LEU A 267 -11.68 9.28 -26.29
N SER A 268 -12.71 9.30 -27.12
CA SER A 268 -13.27 10.49 -27.74
C SER A 268 -13.31 11.65 -26.75
N THR A 269 -12.71 12.77 -27.14
CA THR A 269 -12.87 14.08 -26.51
C THR A 269 -14.33 14.51 -26.69
N GLU A 270 -15.24 14.02 -25.85
CA GLU A 270 -16.48 14.72 -25.59
C GLU A 270 -16.13 15.94 -24.75
N GLU A 271 -16.32 17.12 -25.32
CA GLU A 271 -16.33 18.39 -24.61
C GLU A 271 -17.27 18.25 -23.40
N ILE A 272 -16.71 18.30 -22.22
CA ILE A 272 -17.49 18.27 -20.98
C ILE A 272 -18.20 19.60 -20.90
N ASP A 273 -19.46 19.64 -21.32
CA ASP A 273 -20.33 20.79 -21.15
C ASP A 273 -20.54 21.00 -19.65
N VAL A 274 -19.91 22.05 -19.12
CA VAL A 274 -19.96 22.43 -17.70
C VAL A 274 -21.39 22.73 -17.24
N ASN A 275 -22.33 22.89 -18.18
CA ASN A 275 -23.74 23.21 -17.91
C ASN A 275 -24.58 21.98 -17.53
N GLU A 276 -24.12 20.74 -17.80
CA GLU A 276 -24.88 19.54 -17.46
C GLU A 276 -24.85 19.21 -15.94
N LEU A 277 -23.88 19.75 -15.20
CA LEU A 277 -23.79 19.57 -13.75
C LEU A 277 -24.77 20.44 -12.95
N ASP A 278 -25.31 21.51 -13.53
CA ASP A 278 -26.25 22.41 -12.84
C ASP A 278 -27.71 21.94 -12.88
N ASN A 279 -28.08 21.06 -13.82
CA ASN A 279 -29.47 20.63 -13.97
C ASN A 279 -29.92 19.53 -13.00
N ASN A 280 -29.01 18.88 -12.28
CA ASN A 280 -29.38 17.81 -11.35
C ASN A 280 -29.63 18.25 -9.92
N ASP A 281 -29.12 19.42 -9.51
CA ASP A 281 -29.33 19.94 -8.14
C ASP A 281 -30.72 20.61 -7.96
N GLY A 282 -31.40 20.99 -9.05
CA GLY A 282 -32.72 21.66 -9.02
C GLY A 282 -33.89 20.72 -8.69
N GLN A 283 -33.78 19.42 -8.93
CA GLN A 283 -34.93 18.52 -8.75
C GLN A 283 -35.05 17.86 -7.37
N ASP A 284 -33.96 17.76 -6.61
CA ASP A 284 -34.00 17.09 -5.28
C ASP A 284 -34.34 18.03 -4.13
N SER A 285 -34.07 19.34 -4.25
CA SER A 285 -34.46 20.34 -3.25
C SER A 285 -35.98 20.62 -3.25
N GLY A 286 -36.64 20.48 -4.41
CA GLY A 286 -38.11 20.66 -4.53
C GLY A 286 -38.94 19.53 -3.90
N ARG A 287 -38.45 18.32 -3.87
CA ARG A 287 -39.17 17.17 -3.27
C ARG A 287 -39.11 17.17 -1.74
N ARG A 288 -37.99 17.52 -1.13
CA ARG A 288 -37.86 17.58 0.34
C ARG A 288 -38.71 18.67 0.99
N ASN A 289 -38.88 19.84 0.34
CA ASN A 289 -39.72 20.91 0.86
C ASN A 289 -41.23 20.63 0.72
N ARG A 290 -41.67 19.90 -0.29
CA ARG A 290 -43.09 19.52 -0.43
C ARG A 290 -43.54 18.51 0.62
N ASP A 291 -42.70 17.57 1.03
CA ASP A 291 -43.04 16.59 2.07
C ASP A 291 -43.01 17.23 3.47
N ARG A 292 -42.18 18.22 3.72
CA ARG A 292 -42.16 18.93 5.01
C ARG A 292 -43.40 19.80 5.20
N SER A 293 -43.92 20.42 4.14
CA SER A 293 -45.11 21.22 4.18
C SER A 293 -46.42 20.38 4.34
N LYS A 294 -46.44 19.17 3.76
CA LYS A 294 -47.57 18.22 3.95
C LYS A 294 -47.60 17.61 5.37
N ARG A 295 -46.41 17.44 5.99
CA ARG A 295 -46.34 16.90 7.36
C ARG A 295 -46.75 17.90 8.44
N THR A 296 -46.49 19.20 8.25
CA THR A 296 -46.94 20.26 9.15
C THR A 296 -48.44 20.52 9.04
N LYS A 297 -49.02 20.50 7.82
CA LYS A 297 -50.49 20.65 7.63
C LYS A 297 -51.29 19.47 8.23
N ARG A 298 -50.69 18.25 8.23
CA ARG A 298 -51.37 17.05 8.83
C ARG A 298 -51.31 17.06 10.36
N LYS A 299 -50.28 17.66 10.99
CA LYS A 299 -50.20 17.82 12.44
C LYS A 299 -51.17 18.90 12.95
N SER A 300 -51.38 20.04 12.23
CA SER A 300 -52.30 21.08 12.63
C SER A 300 -53.76 20.65 12.51
N ARG A 301 -54.14 19.80 11.56
CA ARG A 301 -55.51 19.25 11.46
C ARG A 301 -55.84 18.21 12.55
N ARG A 302 -54.83 17.49 13.09
CA ARG A 302 -55.07 16.52 14.18
C ARG A 302 -55.22 17.19 15.56
N SER A 303 -54.69 18.40 15.75
CA SER A 303 -54.83 19.15 17.01
C SER A 303 -56.18 19.85 17.13
N ARG A 304 -56.85 20.17 16.00
CA ARG A 304 -58.19 20.82 16.00
C ARG A 304 -59.36 19.89 16.25
N ASN A 305 -59.16 18.57 16.09
CA ASN A 305 -60.24 17.57 16.33
C ASN A 305 -60.16 16.93 17.72
N ARG A 306 -59.40 17.49 18.67
CA ARG A 306 -59.34 17.02 20.06
C ARG A 306 -59.93 18.01 21.10
N HIS A 307 -60.57 19.10 20.62
CA HIS A 307 -61.24 20.08 21.48
C HIS A 307 -62.64 20.40 20.89
N ASN A 308 -63.43 19.37 20.62
CA ASN A 308 -64.90 19.40 20.56
C ASN A 308 -65.42 18.07 21.06
#